data_d37826e69385efbc3924e837850346f4
#
_entry.id   d37826e69385efbc3924e837850346f4
#
_cell.length_a   1.000
_cell.length_b   1.000
_cell.length_c   1.000
_cell.angle_alpha   90.00
_cell.angle_beta   90.00
_cell.angle_gamma   90.00
#
_symmetry.space_group_name_H-M   'P 1'
#
loop_
_entity.id
_entity.type
_entity.pdbx_description
1 polymer ?
#
loop_
_entity_poly.entity_id
_entity_poly.type
_entity_poly.pdbx_seq_one_letter_code
_entity_poly.pdbx_strand_id
1 'polypeptide(L)'
;MNTKNNQRFQETEVRMEVAMLDIMKHMDFEKITVKRICEKAEVNRSTFYAHFVDIYDMLDKMEDYLGRELLKNYASVPMDEKYMFSEQSFLPFLRHIRKHSYFYRINLQNRKAYPIKQGYEPLWRIIRQRCERAGIGSEEDMMYYFISFQAGFTMILKHWVDTG
;
A
#
# COMPACT_ATOMS: atom_id res chain seq x y z
N MET A 1 -27.23 -9.23 -11.38
CA MET A 1 -25.84 -8.74 -11.53
C MET A 1 -24.93 -9.96 -11.50
N ASN A 2 -24.09 -10.19 -12.51
CA ASN A 2 -23.45 -11.50 -12.75
C ASN A 2 -22.21 -11.67 -11.84
N THR A 3 -22.40 -12.19 -10.63
CA THR A 3 -21.36 -12.39 -9.60
C THR A 3 -20.19 -13.24 -10.07
N LYS A 4 -20.42 -14.25 -10.93
CA LYS A 4 -19.36 -15.11 -11.47
C LYS A 4 -18.41 -14.37 -12.43
N ASN A 5 -18.91 -13.42 -13.20
CA ASN A 5 -18.07 -12.62 -14.12
C ASN A 5 -17.19 -11.64 -13.35
N ASN A 6 -17.73 -11.07 -12.27
CA ASN A 6 -16.98 -10.17 -11.39
C ASN A 6 -15.88 -10.93 -10.62
N GLN A 7 -16.17 -12.14 -10.16
CA GLN A 7 -15.19 -12.97 -9.48
C GLN A 7 -14.01 -13.35 -10.39
N ARG A 8 -14.29 -13.80 -11.63
CA ARG A 8 -13.25 -14.14 -12.61
C ARG A 8 -12.41 -12.92 -12.99
N PHE A 9 -13.02 -11.75 -13.09
CA PHE A 9 -12.33 -10.49 -13.34
C PHE A 9 -11.33 -10.19 -12.20
N GLN A 10 -11.77 -10.25 -10.95
CA GLN A 10 -10.92 -10.04 -9.78
C GLN A 10 -9.80 -11.08 -9.66
N GLU A 11 -10.09 -12.36 -9.91
CA GLU A 11 -9.07 -13.43 -9.89
C GLU A 11 -7.99 -13.20 -10.95
N THR A 12 -8.36 -12.68 -12.12
CA THR A 12 -7.42 -12.35 -13.19
C THR A 12 -6.55 -11.15 -12.83
N GLU A 13 -7.13 -10.13 -12.20
CA GLU A 13 -6.42 -8.97 -11.70
C GLU A 13 -5.36 -9.39 -10.67
N VAL A 14 -5.74 -10.16 -9.65
CA VAL A 14 -4.83 -10.68 -8.64
C VAL A 14 -3.69 -11.52 -9.25
N ARG A 15 -3.96 -12.34 -10.27
CA ARG A 15 -2.90 -13.10 -10.96
C ARG A 15 -1.86 -12.19 -11.61
N MET A 16 -2.30 -11.11 -12.24
CA MET A 16 -1.37 -10.14 -12.85
C MET A 16 -0.58 -9.39 -11.78
N GLU A 17 -1.21 -9.00 -10.67
CA GLU A 17 -0.54 -8.35 -9.53
C GLU A 17 0.52 -9.26 -8.89
N VAL A 18 0.21 -10.54 -8.68
CA VAL A 18 1.17 -11.54 -8.18
C VAL A 18 2.32 -11.74 -9.16
N ALA A 19 2.03 -11.81 -10.47
CA ALA A 19 3.06 -11.91 -11.51
C ALA A 19 3.98 -10.68 -11.49
N MET A 20 3.44 -9.49 -11.35
CA MET A 20 4.21 -8.25 -11.23
C MET A 20 5.12 -8.26 -10.00
N LEU A 21 4.58 -8.61 -8.82
CA LEU A 21 5.37 -8.72 -7.59
C LEU A 21 6.54 -9.71 -7.73
N ASP A 22 6.33 -10.82 -8.44
CA ASP A 22 7.38 -11.80 -8.66
C ASP A 22 8.44 -11.31 -9.66
N ILE A 23 8.05 -10.62 -10.73
CA ILE A 23 8.98 -10.01 -11.68
C ILE A 23 9.85 -8.95 -10.99
N MET A 24 9.25 -8.10 -10.12
CA MET A 24 9.94 -7.05 -9.37
C MET A 24 11.05 -7.57 -8.44
N LYS A 25 11.02 -8.84 -8.02
CA LYS A 25 12.10 -9.45 -7.22
C LYS A 25 13.40 -9.67 -8.02
N HIS A 26 13.27 -9.78 -9.34
CA HIS A 26 14.37 -10.24 -10.20
C HIS A 26 14.76 -9.24 -11.29
N MET A 27 14.06 -8.10 -11.37
CA MET A 27 14.22 -7.15 -12.46
C MET A 27 13.95 -5.73 -12.02
N ASP A 28 14.77 -4.79 -12.51
CA ASP A 28 14.54 -3.36 -12.32
C ASP A 28 13.22 -2.95 -12.97
N PHE A 29 12.50 -2.05 -12.33
CA PHE A 29 11.16 -1.63 -12.76
C PHE A 29 11.12 -1.11 -14.20
N GLU A 30 12.13 -0.36 -14.62
CA GLU A 30 12.26 0.22 -15.96
C GLU A 30 12.35 -0.83 -17.07
N LYS A 31 12.72 -2.07 -16.73
CA LYS A 31 12.81 -3.20 -17.66
C LYS A 31 11.54 -4.05 -17.69
N ILE A 32 10.57 -3.75 -16.83
CA ILE A 32 9.29 -4.47 -16.79
C ILE A 32 8.43 -4.00 -17.95
N THR A 33 7.80 -4.93 -18.64
CA THR A 33 6.91 -4.65 -19.76
C THR A 33 5.59 -5.38 -19.60
N VAL A 34 4.51 -4.81 -20.16
CA VAL A 34 3.19 -5.46 -20.21
C VAL A 34 3.29 -6.88 -20.80
N LYS A 35 4.17 -7.07 -21.81
CA LYS A 35 4.40 -8.41 -22.39
C LYS A 35 4.85 -9.41 -21.34
N ARG A 36 5.85 -9.07 -20.52
CA ARG A 36 6.39 -9.96 -19.47
C ARG A 36 5.35 -10.28 -18.39
N ILE A 37 4.56 -9.27 -17.99
CA ILE A 37 3.47 -9.45 -17.02
C ILE A 37 2.44 -10.42 -17.57
N CYS A 38 2.02 -10.22 -18.83
CA CYS A 38 1.05 -11.08 -19.49
C CYS A 38 1.53 -12.53 -19.62
N GLU A 39 2.79 -12.72 -20.04
CA GLU A 39 3.41 -14.05 -20.16
C GLU A 39 3.45 -14.76 -18.79
N LYS A 40 3.86 -14.05 -17.74
CA LYS A 40 3.95 -14.60 -16.38
C LYS A 40 2.59 -14.91 -15.77
N ALA A 41 1.58 -14.05 -16.02
CA ALA A 41 0.22 -14.21 -15.52
C ALA A 41 -0.65 -15.14 -16.38
N GLU A 42 -0.11 -15.64 -17.50
CA GLU A 42 -0.84 -16.45 -18.48
C GLU A 42 -2.12 -15.77 -19.01
N VAL A 43 -1.98 -14.50 -19.38
CA VAL A 43 -3.07 -13.68 -19.95
C VAL A 43 -2.61 -13.04 -21.26
N ASN A 44 -3.54 -12.61 -22.09
CA ASN A 44 -3.23 -11.83 -23.27
C ASN A 44 -3.18 -10.31 -22.96
N ARG A 45 -2.61 -9.52 -23.88
CA ARG A 45 -2.51 -8.05 -23.72
C ARG A 45 -3.86 -7.36 -23.64
N SER A 46 -4.88 -7.84 -24.36
CA SER A 46 -6.21 -7.24 -24.28
C SER A 46 -6.83 -7.45 -22.90
N THR A 47 -6.54 -8.57 -22.24
CA THR A 47 -6.93 -8.80 -20.85
C THR A 47 -6.23 -7.82 -19.92
N PHE A 48 -4.92 -7.59 -20.10
CA PHE A 48 -4.20 -6.60 -19.29
C PHE A 48 -4.85 -5.21 -19.40
N TYR A 49 -5.08 -4.74 -20.64
CA TYR A 49 -5.68 -3.43 -20.88
C TYR A 49 -7.17 -3.30 -20.52
N ALA A 50 -7.85 -4.42 -20.26
CA ALA A 50 -9.18 -4.40 -19.65
C ALA A 50 -9.16 -4.10 -18.15
N HIS A 51 -8.01 -4.33 -17.47
CA HIS A 51 -7.82 -4.09 -16.04
C HIS A 51 -7.00 -2.84 -15.73
N PHE A 52 -5.97 -2.56 -16.53
CA PHE A 52 -4.98 -1.51 -16.27
C PHE A 52 -4.75 -0.67 -17.51
N VAL A 53 -4.62 0.65 -17.35
CA VAL A 53 -4.25 1.56 -18.42
C VAL A 53 -2.79 1.33 -18.85
N ASP A 54 -1.91 1.19 -17.86
CA ASP A 54 -0.48 0.91 -18.03
C ASP A 54 0.10 0.25 -16.77
N ILE A 55 1.43 0.13 -16.72
CA ILE A 55 2.14 -0.47 -15.58
C ILE A 55 2.07 0.42 -14.33
N TYR A 56 1.97 1.75 -14.49
CA TYR A 56 1.88 2.67 -13.35
C TYR A 56 0.49 2.62 -12.72
N ASP A 57 -0.59 2.60 -13.54
CA ASP A 57 -1.95 2.36 -13.05
C ASP A 57 -2.05 1.02 -12.32
N MET A 58 -1.34 0.01 -12.82
CA MET A 58 -1.24 -1.29 -12.13
C MET A 58 -0.55 -1.16 -10.75
N LEU A 59 0.54 -0.38 -10.64
CA LEU A 59 1.21 -0.14 -9.35
C LEU A 59 0.27 0.53 -8.34
N ASP A 60 -0.50 1.51 -8.77
CA ASP A 60 -1.45 2.22 -7.90
C ASP A 60 -2.53 1.26 -7.38
N LYS A 61 -3.04 0.38 -8.23
CA LYS A 61 -4.04 -0.64 -7.83
C LYS A 61 -3.45 -1.73 -6.95
N MET A 62 -2.19 -2.10 -7.17
CA MET A 62 -1.46 -3.05 -6.31
C MET A 62 -1.30 -2.53 -4.89
N GLU A 63 -1.20 -1.22 -4.69
CA GLU A 63 -1.19 -0.65 -3.35
C GLU A 63 -2.48 -0.97 -2.59
N ASP A 64 -3.63 -0.86 -3.24
CA ASP A 64 -4.92 -1.24 -2.66
C ASP A 64 -4.98 -2.74 -2.32
N TYR A 65 -4.43 -3.59 -3.20
CA TYR A 65 -4.35 -5.03 -2.95
C TYR A 65 -3.50 -5.34 -1.72
N LEU A 66 -2.28 -4.78 -1.65
CA LEU A 66 -1.37 -4.98 -0.53
C LEU A 66 -1.91 -4.35 0.76
N GLY A 67 -2.60 -3.22 0.67
CA GLY A 67 -3.30 -2.60 1.78
C GLY A 67 -4.38 -3.52 2.36
N ARG A 68 -5.18 -4.17 1.51
CA ARG A 68 -6.16 -5.17 1.94
C ARG A 68 -5.50 -6.40 2.58
N GLU A 69 -4.37 -6.88 2.04
CA GLU A 69 -3.59 -7.98 2.65
C GLU A 69 -3.09 -7.58 4.04
N LEU A 70 -2.57 -6.36 4.17
CA LEU A 70 -2.12 -5.83 5.45
C LEU A 70 -3.26 -5.76 6.47
N LEU A 71 -4.40 -5.19 6.09
CA LEU A 71 -5.56 -5.03 6.97
C LEU A 71 -6.10 -6.37 7.50
N LYS A 72 -6.02 -7.45 6.74
CA LYS A 72 -6.38 -8.80 7.22
C LYS A 72 -5.55 -9.22 8.44
N ASN A 73 -4.28 -8.81 8.50
CA ASN A 73 -3.40 -9.09 9.63
C ASN A 73 -3.78 -8.31 10.89
N TYR A 74 -4.58 -7.25 10.75
CA TYR A 74 -5.06 -6.41 11.84
C TYR A 74 -6.51 -6.68 12.26
N ALA A 75 -7.21 -7.61 11.62
CA ALA A 75 -8.62 -7.90 11.91
C ALA A 75 -8.86 -8.29 13.39
N SER A 76 -7.84 -8.82 14.07
CA SER A 76 -7.88 -9.21 15.49
C SER A 76 -7.08 -8.28 16.42
N VAL A 77 -6.43 -7.23 15.88
CA VAL A 77 -5.64 -6.29 16.68
C VAL A 77 -6.52 -5.10 17.05
N PRO A 78 -6.70 -4.79 18.35
CA PRO A 78 -7.41 -3.60 18.78
C PRO A 78 -6.74 -2.35 18.21
N MET A 79 -7.47 -1.57 17.38
CA MET A 79 -6.98 -0.31 16.80
C MET A 79 -7.29 0.85 17.73
N ASP A 80 -6.94 0.72 19.02
CA ASP A 80 -7.03 1.79 19.98
C ASP A 80 -5.67 2.50 20.17
N GLU A 81 -5.70 3.62 20.87
CA GLU A 81 -4.52 4.46 21.09
C GLU A 81 -3.40 3.70 21.83
N LYS A 82 -3.74 2.76 22.71
CA LYS A 82 -2.79 2.00 23.52
C LYS A 82 -1.98 1.02 22.67
N TYR A 83 -2.61 0.44 21.65
CA TYR A 83 -2.00 -0.60 20.83
C TYR A 83 -1.38 -0.08 19.52
N MET A 84 -1.81 1.09 19.02
CA MET A 84 -1.37 1.60 17.71
C MET A 84 0.16 1.75 17.59
N PHE A 85 0.85 2.15 18.65
CA PHE A 85 2.32 2.30 18.67
C PHE A 85 3.01 1.22 19.50
N SER A 86 2.35 0.09 19.73
CA SER A 86 2.91 -1.06 20.38
C SER A 86 3.69 -1.95 19.41
N GLU A 87 4.56 -2.80 19.94
CA GLU A 87 5.23 -3.84 19.16
C GLU A 87 4.22 -4.72 18.42
N GLN A 88 3.09 -5.04 19.05
CA GLN A 88 2.04 -5.88 18.49
C GLN A 88 1.41 -5.28 17.21
N SER A 89 1.29 -3.95 17.12
CA SER A 89 0.78 -3.28 15.93
C SER A 89 1.85 -3.03 14.88
N PHE A 90 3.08 -2.72 15.28
CA PHE A 90 4.15 -2.42 14.34
C PHE A 90 4.75 -3.66 13.68
N LEU A 91 4.94 -4.76 14.40
CA LEU A 91 5.57 -5.96 13.84
C LEU A 91 4.85 -6.53 12.62
N PRO A 92 3.51 -6.70 12.61
CA PRO A 92 2.81 -7.18 11.41
C PRO A 92 2.99 -6.23 10.22
N PHE A 93 2.96 -4.91 10.46
CA PHE A 93 3.19 -3.89 9.44
C PHE A 93 4.62 -3.98 8.88
N LEU A 94 5.64 -3.98 9.72
CA LEU A 94 7.03 -4.06 9.29
C LEU A 94 7.34 -5.38 8.56
N ARG A 95 6.78 -6.50 9.02
CA ARG A 95 6.88 -7.80 8.34
C ARG A 95 6.25 -7.76 6.96
N HIS A 96 5.09 -7.12 6.83
CA HIS A 96 4.41 -6.95 5.55
C HIS A 96 5.25 -6.08 4.58
N ILE A 97 5.77 -4.93 5.04
CA ILE A 97 6.67 -4.09 4.24
C ILE A 97 7.91 -4.88 3.81
N ARG A 98 8.53 -5.63 4.72
CA ARG A 98 9.72 -6.45 4.40
C ARG A 98 9.41 -7.55 3.39
N LYS A 99 8.28 -8.24 3.53
CA LYS A 99 7.80 -9.28 2.59
C LYS A 99 7.64 -8.72 1.17
N HIS A 100 7.17 -7.48 1.04
CA HIS A 100 6.90 -6.81 -0.22
C HIS A 100 7.87 -5.64 -0.49
N SER A 101 9.11 -5.71 0.03
CA SER A 101 10.10 -4.63 -0.02
C SER A 101 10.37 -4.13 -1.43
N TYR A 102 10.37 -5.01 -2.44
CA TYR A 102 10.55 -4.64 -3.84
C TYR A 102 9.46 -3.70 -4.34
N PHE A 103 8.19 -3.96 -4.00
CA PHE A 103 7.07 -3.09 -4.33
C PHE A 103 7.21 -1.73 -3.60
N TYR A 104 7.43 -1.76 -2.28
CA TYR A 104 7.51 -0.54 -1.49
C TYR A 104 8.70 0.33 -1.88
N ARG A 105 9.84 -0.24 -2.27
CA ARG A 105 10.97 0.52 -2.80
C ARG A 105 10.57 1.38 -3.99
N ILE A 106 9.91 0.79 -4.98
CA ILE A 106 9.49 1.50 -6.19
C ILE A 106 8.37 2.48 -5.88
N ASN A 107 7.37 2.05 -5.14
CA ASN A 107 6.22 2.88 -4.80
C ASN A 107 6.62 4.12 -3.98
N LEU A 108 7.51 3.97 -2.99
CA LEU A 108 8.01 5.07 -2.17
C LEU A 108 8.94 6.02 -2.94
N GLN A 109 9.66 5.55 -3.96
CA GLN A 109 10.49 6.40 -4.82
C GLN A 109 9.66 7.25 -5.78
N ASN A 110 8.59 6.68 -6.33
CA ASN A 110 7.76 7.33 -7.36
C ASN A 110 6.68 8.26 -6.79
N ARG A 111 6.43 8.23 -5.48
CA ARG A 111 5.43 9.10 -4.86
C ARG A 111 5.90 10.53 -4.74
N LYS A 112 5.22 11.43 -5.46
CA LYS A 112 5.42 12.89 -5.36
C LYS A 112 4.62 13.54 -4.22
N ALA A 113 3.58 12.88 -3.72
CA ALA A 113 2.76 13.35 -2.60
C ALA A 113 2.07 12.16 -1.91
N TYR A 114 1.90 12.24 -0.60
CA TYR A 114 1.08 11.29 0.15
C TYR A 114 -0.39 11.59 -0.08
N PRO A 115 -1.18 10.66 -0.59
CA PRO A 115 -2.62 10.80 -0.49
C PRO A 115 -2.99 10.67 0.99
N ILE A 116 -3.36 11.77 1.61
CA ILE A 116 -4.02 11.82 2.93
C ILE A 116 -5.39 11.09 2.85
N LYS A 117 -5.76 10.60 1.68
CA LYS A 117 -7.08 10.04 1.37
C LYS A 117 -7.04 8.52 1.31
N GLN A 118 -8.04 7.90 1.90
CA GLN A 118 -8.40 6.47 1.82
C GLN A 118 -7.37 5.50 2.43
N GLY A 119 -7.67 5.01 3.61
CA GLY A 119 -6.87 4.05 4.38
C GLY A 119 -6.18 4.61 5.62
N TYR A 120 -6.02 5.94 5.72
CA TYR A 120 -5.47 6.59 6.90
C TYR A 120 -6.53 7.16 7.86
N GLU A 121 -7.80 7.02 7.56
CA GLU A 121 -8.89 7.50 8.42
C GLU A 121 -8.84 6.95 9.86
N PRO A 122 -8.53 5.65 10.09
CA PRO A 122 -8.33 5.15 11.45
C PRO A 122 -7.16 5.84 12.17
N LEU A 123 -6.04 6.04 11.46
CA LEU A 123 -4.86 6.72 11.99
C LEU A 123 -5.17 8.21 12.27
N TRP A 124 -5.83 8.89 11.33
CA TRP A 124 -6.27 10.27 11.51
C TRP A 124 -7.16 10.44 12.76
N ARG A 125 -8.10 9.53 12.97
CA ARG A 125 -8.99 9.57 14.14
C ARG A 125 -8.21 9.50 15.45
N ILE A 126 -7.19 8.66 15.53
CA ILE A 126 -6.38 8.49 16.73
C ILE A 126 -5.46 9.69 16.96
N ILE A 127 -4.84 10.22 15.91
CA ILE A 127 -3.99 11.41 16.01
C ILE A 127 -4.83 12.62 16.44
N ARG A 128 -6.02 12.78 15.86
CA ARG A 128 -6.97 13.83 16.26
C ARG A 128 -7.29 13.78 17.75
N GLN A 129 -7.64 12.60 18.29
CA GLN A 129 -7.90 12.45 19.71
C GLN A 129 -6.70 12.80 20.60
N ARG A 130 -5.48 12.48 20.16
CA ARG A 130 -4.25 12.86 20.87
C ARG A 130 -4.02 14.36 20.86
N CYS A 131 -4.20 15.00 19.72
CA CYS A 131 -4.07 16.44 19.58
C CYS A 131 -5.08 17.18 20.47
N GLU A 132 -6.35 16.74 20.48
CA GLU A 132 -7.39 17.28 21.35
C GLU A 132 -7.01 17.18 22.83
N ARG A 133 -6.50 16.03 23.29
CA ARG A 133 -6.01 15.82 24.67
C ARG A 133 -4.77 16.66 25.00
N ALA A 134 -3.95 16.95 24.02
CA ALA A 134 -2.76 17.82 24.16
C ALA A 134 -3.11 19.32 24.11
N GLY A 135 -4.41 19.67 23.99
CA GLY A 135 -4.87 21.07 23.93
C GLY A 135 -4.69 21.73 22.57
N ILE A 136 -4.44 20.95 21.51
CA ILE A 136 -4.37 21.43 20.13
C ILE A 136 -5.79 21.46 19.60
N GLY A 137 -6.41 22.65 19.58
CA GLY A 137 -7.84 22.81 19.24
C GLY A 137 -8.13 23.12 17.78
N SER A 138 -7.13 23.51 17.01
CA SER A 138 -7.27 23.83 15.59
C SER A 138 -7.14 22.58 14.72
N GLU A 139 -8.12 22.34 13.85
CA GLU A 139 -8.06 21.24 12.89
C GLU A 139 -6.88 21.40 11.92
N GLU A 140 -6.51 22.63 11.59
CA GLU A 140 -5.36 22.96 10.75
C GLU A 140 -4.05 22.55 11.43
N ASP A 141 -3.87 22.86 12.72
CA ASP A 141 -2.69 22.45 13.48
C ASP A 141 -2.59 20.92 13.60
N MET A 142 -3.71 20.26 13.87
CA MET A 142 -3.78 18.79 13.89
C MET A 142 -3.35 18.19 12.55
N MET A 143 -3.73 18.82 11.43
CA MET A 143 -3.34 18.39 10.09
C MET A 143 -1.83 18.53 9.87
N TYR A 144 -1.20 19.60 10.32
CA TYR A 144 0.26 19.77 10.25
C TYR A 144 1.00 18.70 11.05
N TYR A 145 0.52 18.35 12.24
CA TYR A 145 1.08 17.23 13.01
C TYR A 145 0.97 15.89 12.27
N PHE A 146 -0.19 15.64 11.67
CA PHE A 146 -0.42 14.41 10.91
C PHE A 146 0.48 14.31 9.69
N ILE A 147 0.60 15.38 8.92
CA ILE A 147 1.49 15.46 7.75
C ILE A 147 2.94 15.24 8.17
N SER A 148 3.39 15.90 9.24
CA SER A 148 4.74 15.76 9.77
C SER A 148 5.04 14.33 10.20
N PHE A 149 4.11 13.70 10.92
CA PHE A 149 4.22 12.28 11.32
C PHE A 149 4.32 11.36 10.10
N GLN A 150 3.43 11.53 9.13
CA GLN A 150 3.43 10.71 7.92
C GLN A 150 4.72 10.87 7.12
N ALA A 151 5.16 12.11 6.92
CA ALA A 151 6.39 12.41 6.17
C ALA A 151 7.60 11.76 6.84
N GLY A 152 7.77 11.96 8.15
CA GLY A 152 8.87 11.35 8.91
C GLY A 152 8.85 9.83 8.88
N PHE A 153 7.69 9.24 9.13
CA PHE A 153 7.52 7.77 9.12
C PHE A 153 7.84 7.18 7.74
N THR A 154 7.40 7.81 6.68
CA THR A 154 7.71 7.37 5.33
C THR A 154 9.17 7.47 4.99
N MET A 155 9.84 8.56 5.36
CA MET A 155 11.28 8.70 5.13
C MET A 155 12.06 7.59 5.86
N ILE A 156 11.64 7.21 7.06
CA ILE A 156 12.20 6.07 7.80
C ILE A 156 11.97 4.78 7.03
N LEU A 157 10.75 4.51 6.57
CA LEU A 157 10.43 3.31 5.80
C LEU A 157 11.23 3.26 4.49
N LYS A 158 11.30 4.38 3.77
CA LYS A 158 12.08 4.48 2.55
C LYS A 158 13.55 4.14 2.80
N HIS A 159 14.17 4.76 3.77
CA HIS A 159 15.55 4.48 4.14
C HIS A 159 15.75 2.99 4.49
N TRP A 160 14.87 2.44 5.31
CA TRP A 160 14.94 1.03 5.70
C TRP A 160 14.78 0.07 4.52
N VAL A 161 13.85 0.33 3.60
CA VAL A 161 13.62 -0.53 2.42
C VAL A 161 14.78 -0.42 1.42
N ASP A 162 15.44 0.74 1.35
CA ASP A 162 16.59 0.97 0.45
C ASP A 162 17.90 0.37 0.99
N THR A 163 18.07 0.32 2.31
CA THR A 163 19.32 -0.13 2.96
C THR A 163 19.27 -1.58 3.49
N GLY A 164 18.11 -2.18 3.65
CA GLY A 164 17.90 -3.57 4.10
C GLY A 164 17.62 -3.65 5.59
#